data_76cab7fe01551a9cb281130aaffde11c
#
_entry.id   76cab7fe01551a9cb281130aaffde11c
#
_cell.length_a   1.000
_cell.length_b   1.000
_cell.length_c   1.000
_cell.angle_alpha   90.00
_cell.angle_beta   90.00
_cell.angle_gamma   90.00
#
_symmetry.space_group_name_H-M   'P 1'
#
loop_
_entity.id
_entity.type
_entity.pdbx_description
1 polymer ?
#
loop_
_entity_poly.entity_id
_entity_poly.type
_entity_poly.pdbx_seq_one_letter_code
_entity_poly.pdbx_strand_id
1 'polypeptide(L)'
;LGLVTVACGSQKKDQTAEAVSETAWCLDGFERPTGVNPVIKPLPTKFYCPMREDSVAWEESDTFNPAATIYDGKIVVMYRAEDNSAQGIGSRTSRLGYATSTDGIHFERDTKPAFYPAKDNQVENECPGGTEDPRIAMTEDGTYVLLYTQWNRKVPRLAVATSKDLKHWTKFGPAFEKAYNGKFKDEATKSASLVTTLKGDKQVIAKVNGKYFMYWGEKNVYAATSDNLTDWDPL
;
A
#
# COMPACT_ATOMS: atom_id res chain seq x y z
N LEU A 1 -2.96 83.81 9.11
CA LEU A 1 -2.86 82.82 8.02
C LEU A 1 -2.05 81.65 8.55
N GLY A 2 -2.72 80.58 8.98
CA GLY A 2 -2.11 79.34 9.46
C GLY A 2 -2.27 78.26 8.42
N LEU A 3 -1.16 77.66 7.96
CA LEU A 3 -1.11 76.50 7.10
C LEU A 3 -1.29 75.26 7.97
N VAL A 4 -2.32 74.48 7.70
CA VAL A 4 -2.51 73.11 8.25
C VAL A 4 -1.97 72.11 7.26
N THR A 5 -0.87 71.47 7.58
CA THR A 5 -0.35 70.30 6.83
C THR A 5 -0.99 69.02 7.34
N VAL A 6 -1.79 68.40 6.50
CA VAL A 6 -2.32 67.03 6.77
C VAL A 6 -1.25 66.01 6.38
N ALA A 7 -0.69 65.33 7.35
CA ALA A 7 0.20 64.19 7.12
C ALA A 7 -0.66 62.94 6.88
N CYS A 8 -0.58 62.40 5.67
CA CYS A 8 -1.19 61.13 5.29
C CYS A 8 -0.27 59.97 5.78
N GLY A 9 -0.62 59.37 6.91
CA GLY A 9 0.06 58.21 7.43
C GLY A 9 -0.38 56.96 6.73
N SER A 10 0.43 56.39 5.86
CA SER A 10 0.28 55.06 5.32
C SER A 10 0.53 54.01 6.39
N GLN A 11 -0.52 53.40 6.89
CA GLN A 11 -0.40 52.17 7.70
C GLN A 11 0.09 51.04 6.80
N LYS A 12 1.34 50.65 6.95
CA LYS A 12 1.81 49.34 6.50
C LYS A 12 1.08 48.29 7.34
N LYS A 13 0.21 47.50 6.71
CA LYS A 13 -0.22 46.22 7.30
C LYS A 13 1.00 45.33 7.38
N ASP A 14 1.52 45.13 8.58
CA ASP A 14 2.39 44.00 8.88
C ASP A 14 1.61 42.74 8.64
N GLN A 15 1.88 42.07 7.51
CA GLN A 15 1.54 40.65 7.36
C GLN A 15 2.50 39.91 8.27
N THR A 16 2.07 39.63 9.49
CA THR A 16 2.68 38.59 10.31
C THR A 16 2.56 37.29 9.56
N ALA A 17 3.67 36.81 8.99
CA ALA A 17 3.77 35.44 8.50
C ALA A 17 3.45 34.53 9.70
N GLU A 18 2.34 33.82 9.66
CA GLU A 18 2.07 32.77 10.62
C GLU A 18 3.26 31.82 10.59
N ALA A 19 3.94 31.68 11.70
CA ALA A 19 5.02 30.72 11.84
C ALA A 19 4.41 29.33 11.62
N VAL A 20 4.75 28.71 10.50
CA VAL A 20 4.38 27.31 10.23
C VAL A 20 4.96 26.49 11.36
N SER A 21 4.12 25.85 12.15
CA SER A 21 4.55 24.96 13.23
C SER A 21 5.54 23.94 12.67
N GLU A 22 6.68 23.75 13.33
CA GLU A 22 7.69 22.75 12.93
C GLU A 22 7.11 21.32 12.85
N THR A 23 5.96 21.08 13.45
CA THR A 23 5.23 19.80 13.43
C THR A 23 4.01 19.79 12.50
N ALA A 24 3.81 20.82 11.65
CA ALA A 24 2.65 20.91 10.75
C ALA A 24 2.54 19.74 9.75
N TRP A 25 3.62 19.00 9.53
CA TRP A 25 3.67 17.77 8.72
C TRP A 25 3.30 16.51 9.50
N CYS A 26 3.23 16.57 10.83
CA CYS A 26 2.87 15.44 11.68
C CYS A 26 1.35 15.32 11.76
N LEU A 27 0.86 14.09 11.66
CA LEU A 27 -0.50 13.78 12.07
C LEU A 27 -0.55 13.77 13.60
N ASP A 28 -1.65 14.26 14.17
CA ASP A 28 -1.91 14.15 15.60
C ASP A 28 -2.04 12.69 16.05
N GLY A 29 -2.13 12.45 17.36
CA GLY A 29 -2.17 11.11 17.92
C GLY A 29 -3.29 10.25 17.34
N PHE A 30 -3.00 8.96 17.14
CA PHE A 30 -3.98 7.98 16.69
C PHE A 30 -4.67 7.33 17.89
N GLU A 31 -5.99 7.22 17.83
CA GLU A 31 -6.79 6.54 18.84
C GLU A 31 -7.43 5.28 18.26
N ARG A 32 -7.59 4.26 19.12
CA ARG A 32 -8.38 3.06 18.78
C ARG A 32 -9.81 3.28 19.27
N PRO A 33 -10.81 3.34 18.37
CA PRO A 33 -12.20 3.51 18.79
C PRO A 33 -12.64 2.35 19.69
N THR A 34 -13.27 2.69 20.83
CA THR A 34 -13.72 1.70 21.81
C THR A 34 -14.85 0.83 21.22
N GLY A 35 -14.77 -0.49 21.43
CA GLY A 35 -15.80 -1.45 21.06
C GLY A 35 -15.84 -1.88 19.60
N VAL A 36 -15.00 -1.31 18.72
CA VAL A 36 -14.99 -1.63 17.27
C VAL A 36 -13.67 -2.23 16.77
N ASN A 37 -12.68 -2.38 17.64
CA ASN A 37 -11.40 -3.01 17.30
C ASN A 37 -11.38 -4.49 17.72
N PRO A 38 -10.82 -5.37 16.87
CA PRO A 38 -10.40 -5.11 15.49
C PRO A 38 -11.58 -4.95 14.52
N VAL A 39 -11.46 -4.04 13.52
CA VAL A 39 -12.51 -3.78 12.51
C VAL A 39 -12.65 -4.90 11.49
N ILE A 40 -11.58 -5.66 11.24
CA ILE A 40 -11.56 -6.86 10.39
C ILE A 40 -10.96 -8.01 11.21
N LYS A 41 -11.74 -9.09 11.37
CA LYS A 41 -11.36 -10.29 12.14
C LYS A 41 -11.26 -11.51 11.21
N PRO A 42 -10.48 -12.54 11.57
CA PRO A 42 -10.52 -13.82 10.88
C PRO A 42 -11.94 -14.40 10.79
N LEU A 43 -12.26 -15.02 9.67
CA LEU A 43 -13.52 -15.73 9.42
C LEU A 43 -13.26 -17.02 8.64
N PRO A 44 -14.08 -18.07 8.82
CA PRO A 44 -13.95 -19.31 8.06
C PRO A 44 -14.54 -19.20 6.65
N THR A 45 -14.37 -18.03 6.02
CA THR A 45 -14.88 -17.75 4.66
C THR A 45 -14.17 -18.63 3.64
N LYS A 46 -14.92 -19.34 2.84
CA LYS A 46 -14.38 -20.28 1.85
C LYS A 46 -14.39 -19.73 0.44
N PHE A 47 -13.33 -20.04 -0.32
CA PHE A 47 -13.29 -19.83 -1.77
C PHE A 47 -12.60 -21.02 -2.44
N TYR A 48 -12.90 -21.26 -3.72
CA TYR A 48 -12.19 -22.27 -4.50
C TYR A 48 -10.80 -21.77 -4.88
N CYS A 49 -9.77 -22.39 -4.30
CA CYS A 49 -8.36 -22.02 -4.53
C CYS A 49 -7.82 -22.74 -5.78
N PRO A 50 -7.45 -22.02 -6.86
CA PRO A 50 -7.00 -22.66 -8.10
C PRO A 50 -5.67 -23.41 -7.94
N MET A 51 -4.87 -23.04 -6.93
CA MET A 51 -3.59 -23.70 -6.66
C MET A 51 -3.73 -25.01 -5.90
N ARG A 52 -4.79 -25.15 -5.12
CA ARG A 52 -5.08 -26.37 -4.36
C ARG A 52 -6.14 -27.23 -5.02
N GLU A 53 -6.84 -26.68 -6.00
CA GLU A 53 -8.01 -27.29 -6.67
C GLU A 53 -9.08 -27.75 -5.67
N ASP A 54 -9.21 -26.97 -4.58
CA ASP A 54 -10.10 -27.26 -3.47
C ASP A 54 -10.62 -25.97 -2.82
N SER A 55 -11.68 -26.11 -2.04
CA SER A 55 -12.26 -25.02 -1.25
C SER A 55 -11.47 -24.82 0.04
N VAL A 56 -10.92 -23.64 0.26
CA VAL A 56 -10.12 -23.29 1.44
C VAL A 56 -10.75 -22.18 2.24
N ALA A 57 -10.67 -22.26 3.58
CA ALA A 57 -11.01 -21.18 4.49
C ALA A 57 -9.83 -20.19 4.54
N TRP A 58 -9.84 -19.23 3.63
CA TRP A 58 -8.66 -18.46 3.25
C TRP A 58 -8.27 -17.35 4.23
N GLU A 59 -9.17 -16.93 5.11
CA GLU A 59 -8.95 -15.88 6.12
C GLU A 59 -9.25 -16.38 7.56
N GLU A 60 -9.09 -17.68 7.78
CA GLU A 60 -9.52 -18.34 9.03
C GLU A 60 -8.57 -18.08 10.20
N SER A 61 -7.25 -17.97 9.93
CA SER A 61 -6.25 -17.90 10.98
C SER A 61 -5.94 -16.47 11.42
N ASP A 62 -5.57 -15.60 10.51
CA ASP A 62 -5.14 -14.24 10.83
C ASP A 62 -5.56 -13.24 9.75
N THR A 63 -5.78 -11.98 10.17
CA THR A 63 -5.99 -10.81 9.30
C THR A 63 -5.14 -9.65 9.82
N PHE A 64 -4.25 -9.08 8.98
CA PHE A 64 -3.28 -8.07 9.39
C PHE A 64 -2.65 -7.33 8.21
N ASN A 65 -1.70 -6.43 8.48
CA ASN A 65 -0.90 -5.68 7.50
C ASN A 65 -1.71 -5.14 6.31
N PRO A 66 -2.70 -4.26 6.54
CA PRO A 66 -3.55 -3.75 5.46
C PRO A 66 -2.87 -2.61 4.67
N ALA A 67 -3.31 -2.45 3.42
CA ALA A 67 -3.24 -1.19 2.68
C ALA A 67 -4.62 -0.55 2.62
N ALA A 68 -4.68 0.77 2.63
CA ALA A 68 -5.92 1.52 2.47
C ALA A 68 -5.82 2.53 1.32
N THR A 69 -6.93 2.74 0.63
CA THR A 69 -7.06 3.74 -0.44
C THR A 69 -8.52 4.16 -0.58
N ILE A 70 -8.79 5.09 -1.48
CA ILE A 70 -10.15 5.50 -1.85
C ILE A 70 -10.47 4.99 -3.25
N TYR A 71 -11.62 4.37 -3.40
CA TYR A 71 -12.17 3.94 -4.69
C TYR A 71 -13.68 4.12 -4.68
N ASP A 72 -14.21 4.75 -5.74
CA ASP A 72 -15.65 5.02 -5.91
C ASP A 72 -16.31 5.68 -4.67
N GLY A 73 -15.61 6.67 -4.07
CA GLY A 73 -16.07 7.41 -2.89
C GLY A 73 -16.10 6.61 -1.59
N LYS A 74 -15.56 5.38 -1.57
CA LYS A 74 -15.47 4.54 -0.39
C LYS A 74 -14.02 4.33 0.03
N ILE A 75 -13.82 4.13 1.33
CA ILE A 75 -12.57 3.61 1.86
C ILE A 75 -12.48 2.14 1.46
N VAL A 76 -11.39 1.77 0.79
CA VAL A 76 -11.06 0.40 0.44
C VAL A 76 -9.86 -0.04 1.27
N VAL A 77 -9.98 -1.22 1.88
CA VAL A 77 -8.88 -1.88 2.59
C VAL A 77 -8.59 -3.19 1.92
N MET A 78 -7.33 -3.36 1.46
CA MET A 78 -6.80 -4.67 1.10
C MET A 78 -5.95 -5.16 2.26
N TYR A 79 -6.34 -6.28 2.85
CA TYR A 79 -5.70 -6.83 4.05
C TYR A 79 -5.10 -8.19 3.77
N ARG A 80 -3.91 -8.45 4.34
CA ARG A 80 -3.34 -9.79 4.36
C ARG A 80 -4.20 -10.69 5.23
N ALA A 81 -4.52 -11.86 4.73
CA ALA A 81 -5.21 -12.91 5.44
C ALA A 81 -4.54 -14.25 5.22
N GLU A 82 -4.55 -15.10 6.24
CA GLU A 82 -3.92 -16.41 6.22
C GLU A 82 -4.92 -17.54 6.50
N ASP A 83 -4.77 -18.62 5.73
CA ASP A 83 -5.46 -19.87 6.00
C ASP A 83 -4.77 -20.68 7.12
N ASN A 84 -5.31 -21.84 7.48
CA ASN A 84 -4.75 -22.72 8.50
C ASN A 84 -3.89 -23.85 7.92
N SER A 85 -3.29 -23.68 6.74
CA SER A 85 -2.52 -24.72 6.03
C SER A 85 -1.23 -25.13 6.76
N ALA A 86 -0.79 -24.35 7.75
CA ALA A 86 0.39 -24.64 8.58
C ALA A 86 0.29 -23.93 9.94
N GLN A 87 1.32 -24.08 10.78
CA GLN A 87 1.39 -23.36 12.05
C GLN A 87 2.33 -22.16 11.94
N GLY A 88 1.85 -20.99 12.41
CA GLY A 88 2.63 -19.76 12.51
C GLY A 88 2.66 -18.92 11.22
N ILE A 89 2.84 -17.64 11.43
CA ILE A 89 2.99 -16.63 10.38
C ILE A 89 4.20 -16.98 9.50
N GLY A 90 4.05 -16.80 8.17
CA GLY A 90 5.09 -17.13 7.18
C GLY A 90 5.14 -18.60 6.76
N SER A 91 4.50 -19.51 7.51
CA SER A 91 4.36 -20.92 7.12
C SER A 91 3.00 -21.20 6.45
N ARG A 92 2.00 -20.38 6.68
CA ARG A 92 0.66 -20.46 6.06
C ARG A 92 0.65 -19.85 4.67
N THR A 93 -0.44 -20.02 3.95
CA THR A 93 -0.63 -19.34 2.66
C THR A 93 -1.38 -18.03 2.84
N SER A 94 -0.73 -16.95 2.47
CA SER A 94 -1.28 -15.58 2.53
C SER A 94 -2.01 -15.19 1.23
N ARG A 95 -3.08 -14.42 1.37
CA ARG A 95 -3.86 -13.81 0.29
C ARG A 95 -4.30 -12.42 0.70
N LEU A 96 -4.69 -11.59 -0.26
CA LEU A 96 -5.18 -10.25 0.06
C LEU A 96 -6.70 -10.20 -0.10
N GLY A 97 -7.38 -9.92 1.00
CA GLY A 97 -8.80 -9.66 1.04
C GLY A 97 -9.13 -8.24 0.60
N TYR A 98 -10.40 -8.00 0.29
CA TYR A 98 -10.93 -6.71 -0.10
C TYR A 98 -12.13 -6.37 0.79
N ALA A 99 -12.10 -5.19 1.38
CA ALA A 99 -13.19 -4.68 2.20
C ALA A 99 -13.45 -3.21 1.90
N THR A 100 -14.70 -2.78 1.99
CA THR A 100 -15.11 -1.39 1.77
C THR A 100 -15.84 -0.83 2.98
N SER A 101 -15.69 0.47 3.18
CA SER A 101 -16.38 1.20 4.23
C SER A 101 -16.69 2.63 3.79
N THR A 102 -17.76 3.21 4.33
CA THR A 102 -18.09 4.63 4.18
C THR A 102 -17.70 5.47 5.39
N ASP A 103 -17.38 4.83 6.52
CA ASP A 103 -17.09 5.49 7.79
C ASP A 103 -15.73 5.10 8.42
N GLY A 104 -15.01 4.14 7.79
CA GLY A 104 -13.73 3.64 8.30
C GLY A 104 -13.82 2.70 9.51
N ILE A 105 -15.03 2.36 9.96
CA ILE A 105 -15.30 1.53 11.13
C ILE A 105 -16.02 0.24 10.73
N HIS A 106 -17.07 0.36 9.94
CA HIS A 106 -17.88 -0.78 9.49
C HIS A 106 -17.44 -1.18 8.08
N PHE A 107 -16.89 -2.38 7.96
CA PHE A 107 -16.35 -2.89 6.71
C PHE A 107 -17.20 -4.04 6.16
N GLU A 108 -17.60 -3.92 4.89
CA GLU A 108 -18.18 -4.99 4.10
C GLU A 108 -17.06 -5.70 3.34
N ARG A 109 -16.95 -7.03 3.51
CA ARG A 109 -15.88 -7.85 2.92
C ARG A 109 -16.38 -8.66 1.74
N ASP A 110 -15.53 -8.78 0.71
CA ASP A 110 -15.75 -9.77 -0.34
C ASP A 110 -15.54 -11.19 0.22
N THR A 111 -16.33 -12.14 -0.24
CA THR A 111 -16.25 -13.54 0.21
C THR A 111 -15.06 -14.31 -0.35
N LYS A 112 -14.37 -13.77 -1.34
CA LYS A 112 -13.16 -14.33 -1.94
C LYS A 112 -12.04 -13.31 -1.91
N PRO A 113 -10.77 -13.74 -1.85
CA PRO A 113 -9.65 -12.80 -1.90
C PRO A 113 -9.61 -12.08 -3.26
N ALA A 114 -9.25 -10.80 -3.25
CA ALA A 114 -9.08 -10.00 -4.46
C ALA A 114 -7.71 -10.19 -5.12
N PHE A 115 -6.72 -10.69 -4.37
CA PHE A 115 -5.38 -10.93 -4.88
C PHE A 115 -4.76 -12.15 -4.20
N TYR A 116 -4.29 -13.11 -4.99
CA TYR A 116 -3.80 -14.39 -4.48
C TYR A 116 -2.90 -15.10 -5.50
N PRO A 117 -2.13 -16.11 -5.08
CA PRO A 117 -1.37 -16.95 -6.00
C PRO A 117 -2.28 -17.65 -7.00
N ALA A 118 -1.94 -17.56 -8.27
CA ALA A 118 -2.71 -18.13 -9.38
C ALA A 118 -1.79 -18.98 -10.29
N LYS A 119 -2.40 -19.73 -11.23
CA LYS A 119 -1.66 -20.46 -12.27
C LYS A 119 -1.19 -19.47 -13.36
N ASP A 120 -0.33 -18.53 -12.97
CA ASP A 120 0.25 -17.51 -13.83
C ASP A 120 1.80 -17.57 -13.80
N ASN A 121 2.47 -16.63 -14.45
CA ASN A 121 3.94 -16.55 -14.51
C ASN A 121 4.62 -16.18 -13.19
N GLN A 122 3.85 -15.91 -12.12
CA GLN A 122 4.36 -15.57 -10.80
C GLN A 122 4.24 -16.74 -9.79
N VAL A 123 3.70 -17.87 -10.22
CA VAL A 123 3.42 -19.02 -9.36
C VAL A 123 4.63 -19.52 -8.56
N GLU A 124 5.82 -19.55 -9.15
CA GLU A 124 7.05 -20.02 -8.50
C GLU A 124 7.53 -19.06 -7.40
N ASN A 125 7.22 -17.77 -7.53
CA ASN A 125 7.56 -16.75 -6.55
C ASN A 125 6.53 -16.64 -5.42
N GLU A 126 5.27 -17.00 -5.67
CA GLU A 126 4.15 -16.85 -4.74
C GLU A 126 3.77 -18.14 -4.01
N CYS A 127 4.10 -19.31 -4.55
CA CYS A 127 3.69 -20.56 -3.96
C CYS A 127 4.84 -21.26 -3.22
N PRO A 128 4.53 -21.90 -2.07
CA PRO A 128 3.21 -22.02 -1.44
C PRO A 128 2.90 -20.97 -0.37
N GLY A 129 3.73 -19.95 -0.16
CA GLY A 129 3.59 -18.97 0.93
C GLY A 129 2.55 -17.89 0.67
N GLY A 130 2.39 -17.45 -0.56
CA GLY A 130 1.32 -16.53 -0.91
C GLY A 130 1.74 -15.11 -1.31
N THR A 131 0.79 -14.21 -1.23
CA THR A 131 0.93 -12.77 -1.49
C THR A 131 0.71 -12.01 -0.19
N GLU A 132 1.67 -11.15 0.18
CA GLU A 132 1.77 -10.58 1.53
C GLU A 132 1.91 -9.06 1.52
N ASP A 133 1.55 -8.44 2.64
CA ASP A 133 1.92 -7.08 3.06
C ASP A 133 1.69 -6.01 1.98
N PRO A 134 0.45 -5.77 1.55
CA PRO A 134 0.13 -4.82 0.47
C PRO A 134 0.46 -3.37 0.86
N ARG A 135 0.88 -2.58 -0.13
CA ARG A 135 0.92 -1.12 -0.10
C ARG A 135 0.36 -0.61 -1.41
N ILE A 136 -0.54 0.35 -1.35
CA ILE A 136 -1.27 0.85 -2.54
C ILE A 136 -1.11 2.36 -2.63
N ALA A 137 -0.81 2.82 -3.83
CA ALA A 137 -0.90 4.21 -4.23
C ALA A 137 -1.45 4.31 -5.65
N MET A 138 -1.88 5.50 -6.07
CA MET A 138 -2.54 5.70 -7.35
C MET A 138 -1.72 6.64 -8.23
N THR A 139 -1.65 6.38 -9.53
CA THR A 139 -1.15 7.32 -10.53
C THR A 139 -2.18 8.41 -10.83
N GLU A 140 -1.77 9.49 -11.47
CA GLU A 140 -2.68 10.59 -11.85
C GLU A 140 -3.80 10.15 -12.79
N ASP A 141 -3.55 9.14 -13.64
CA ASP A 141 -4.55 8.58 -14.57
C ASP A 141 -5.48 7.55 -13.92
N GLY A 142 -5.41 7.40 -12.59
CA GLY A 142 -6.29 6.51 -11.83
C GLY A 142 -5.90 5.04 -11.88
N THR A 143 -4.64 4.70 -12.21
CA THR A 143 -4.12 3.34 -12.07
C THR A 143 -3.62 3.13 -10.65
N TYR A 144 -4.12 2.10 -9.97
CA TYR A 144 -3.60 1.68 -8.68
C TYR A 144 -2.36 0.83 -8.86
N VAL A 145 -1.32 1.15 -8.10
CA VAL A 145 -0.06 0.39 -8.04
C VAL A 145 -0.02 -0.29 -6.68
N LEU A 146 0.05 -1.61 -6.70
CA LEU A 146 0.21 -2.46 -5.52
C LEU A 146 1.66 -2.90 -5.44
N LEU A 147 2.32 -2.54 -4.34
CA LEU A 147 3.56 -3.16 -3.90
C LEU A 147 3.21 -4.24 -2.89
N TYR A 148 3.70 -5.46 -3.09
CA TYR A 148 3.41 -6.60 -2.22
C TYR A 148 4.63 -7.51 -2.11
N THR A 149 4.61 -8.42 -1.15
CA THR A 149 5.64 -9.45 -1.03
C THR A 149 5.13 -10.76 -1.63
N GLN A 150 5.86 -11.28 -2.62
CA GLN A 150 5.74 -12.66 -3.07
C GLN A 150 6.50 -13.57 -2.10
N TRP A 151 5.84 -14.59 -1.59
CA TRP A 151 6.44 -15.52 -0.62
C TRP A 151 6.32 -16.97 -1.07
N ASN A 152 7.43 -17.58 -1.42
CA ASN A 152 7.49 -18.99 -1.80
C ASN A 152 8.07 -19.90 -0.68
N ARG A 153 8.07 -19.41 0.56
CA ARG A 153 8.67 -20.05 1.74
C ARG A 153 10.19 -20.23 1.66
N LYS A 154 10.86 -19.57 0.73
CA LYS A 154 12.33 -19.58 0.59
C LYS A 154 12.88 -18.16 0.56
N VAL A 155 12.43 -17.35 -0.39
CA VAL A 155 12.92 -15.98 -0.60
C VAL A 155 11.72 -15.04 -0.75
N PRO A 156 11.55 -14.07 0.15
CA PRO A 156 10.54 -13.01 -0.03
C PRO A 156 11.02 -12.04 -1.12
N ARG A 157 10.14 -11.71 -2.06
CA ARG A 157 10.44 -10.76 -3.14
C ARG A 157 9.42 -9.64 -3.16
N LEU A 158 9.90 -8.41 -3.09
CA LEU A 158 9.09 -7.24 -3.36
C LEU A 158 8.63 -7.28 -4.81
N ALA A 159 7.33 -7.20 -5.03
CA ALA A 159 6.74 -7.31 -6.36
C ALA A 159 5.71 -6.20 -6.63
N VAL A 160 5.38 -6.04 -7.90
CA VAL A 160 4.48 -4.99 -8.39
C VAL A 160 3.29 -5.62 -9.12
N ALA A 161 2.11 -5.06 -8.86
CA ALA A 161 0.92 -5.28 -9.66
C ALA A 161 0.15 -3.97 -9.88
N THR A 162 -0.66 -3.90 -10.93
CA THR A 162 -1.51 -2.74 -11.20
C THR A 162 -2.96 -3.13 -11.42
N SER A 163 -3.87 -2.19 -11.13
CA SER A 163 -5.31 -2.36 -11.31
C SER A 163 -5.98 -1.02 -11.60
N LYS A 164 -7.13 -1.05 -12.27
CA LYS A 164 -8.02 0.11 -12.41
C LYS A 164 -9.21 0.07 -11.44
N ASP A 165 -9.46 -1.07 -10.81
CA ASP A 165 -10.66 -1.31 -9.99
C ASP A 165 -10.39 -2.02 -8.66
N LEU A 166 -9.11 -2.27 -8.33
CA LEU A 166 -8.64 -2.98 -7.11
C LEU A 166 -9.11 -4.44 -7.00
N LYS A 167 -9.72 -4.98 -8.05
CA LYS A 167 -10.23 -6.36 -8.10
C LYS A 167 -9.60 -7.19 -9.21
N HIS A 168 -9.30 -6.56 -10.35
CA HIS A 168 -8.61 -7.18 -11.48
C HIS A 168 -7.19 -6.66 -11.57
N TRP A 169 -6.22 -7.53 -11.37
CA TRP A 169 -4.82 -7.16 -11.23
C TRP A 169 -3.95 -7.74 -12.35
N THR A 170 -3.05 -6.92 -12.86
CA THR A 170 -1.95 -7.36 -13.72
C THR A 170 -0.69 -7.44 -12.87
N LYS A 171 -0.11 -8.64 -12.72
CA LYS A 171 1.14 -8.88 -11.99
C LYS A 171 2.33 -8.68 -12.90
N PHE A 172 3.34 -7.93 -12.45
CA PHE A 172 4.59 -7.69 -13.16
C PHE A 172 5.76 -8.52 -12.61
N GLY A 173 5.61 -9.06 -11.39
CA GLY A 173 6.64 -9.84 -10.71
C GLY A 173 7.59 -8.99 -9.87
N PRO A 174 8.79 -9.54 -9.56
CA PRO A 174 9.72 -8.89 -8.65
C PRO A 174 10.19 -7.52 -9.14
N ALA A 175 10.08 -6.50 -8.29
CA ALA A 175 10.41 -5.12 -8.62
C ALA A 175 11.87 -4.93 -9.07
N PHE A 176 12.79 -5.74 -8.54
CA PHE A 176 14.23 -5.64 -8.77
C PHE A 176 14.79 -6.73 -9.69
N GLU A 177 13.94 -7.49 -10.38
CA GLU A 177 14.37 -8.63 -11.20
C GLU A 177 15.42 -8.24 -12.26
N LYS A 178 15.26 -7.07 -12.87
CA LYS A 178 16.14 -6.57 -13.93
C LYS A 178 17.30 -5.71 -13.41
N ALA A 179 17.23 -5.26 -12.15
CA ALA A 179 18.21 -4.34 -11.58
C ALA A 179 19.62 -4.94 -11.61
N TYR A 180 20.58 -4.14 -12.06
CA TYR A 180 22.00 -4.52 -12.12
C TYR A 180 22.24 -5.90 -12.75
N ASN A 181 21.62 -6.16 -13.90
CA ASN A 181 21.69 -7.44 -14.62
C ASN A 181 21.23 -8.66 -13.80
N GLY A 182 20.18 -8.48 -13.02
CA GLY A 182 19.57 -9.55 -12.22
C GLY A 182 20.23 -9.84 -10.89
N LYS A 183 21.10 -8.96 -10.40
CA LYS A 183 21.81 -9.12 -9.12
C LYS A 183 20.86 -9.37 -7.92
N PHE A 184 19.67 -8.76 -7.97
CA PHE A 184 18.68 -8.86 -6.87
C PHE A 184 17.65 -9.97 -7.05
N LYS A 185 17.76 -10.79 -8.09
CA LYS A 185 16.77 -11.83 -8.43
C LYS A 185 16.51 -12.80 -7.28
N ASP A 186 17.56 -13.18 -6.55
CA ASP A 186 17.50 -14.15 -5.46
C ASP A 186 17.74 -13.53 -4.07
N GLU A 187 17.74 -12.20 -4.01
CA GLU A 187 17.86 -11.47 -2.74
C GLU A 187 16.51 -11.31 -2.05
N ALA A 188 16.53 -11.42 -0.71
CA ALA A 188 15.36 -11.14 0.10
C ALA A 188 15.02 -9.64 0.08
N THR A 189 13.87 -9.29 -0.46
CA THR A 189 13.39 -7.91 -0.58
C THR A 189 11.92 -7.83 -0.18
N LYS A 190 11.54 -6.81 0.59
CA LYS A 190 10.15 -6.60 1.01
C LYS A 190 9.91 -5.19 1.58
N SER A 191 8.67 -4.94 2.01
CA SER A 191 8.27 -3.75 2.79
C SER A 191 8.58 -2.44 2.08
N ALA A 192 7.93 -2.18 0.96
CA ALA A 192 8.12 -0.94 0.22
C ALA A 192 6.94 0.03 0.36
N SER A 193 7.23 1.31 0.19
CA SER A 193 6.25 2.40 0.14
C SER A 193 6.66 3.42 -0.90
N LEU A 194 5.74 3.75 -1.80
CA LEU A 194 5.91 4.78 -2.82
C LEU A 194 5.86 6.18 -2.19
N VAL A 195 6.67 7.09 -2.71
CA VAL A 195 6.52 8.51 -2.40
C VAL A 195 5.27 9.04 -3.11
N THR A 196 4.41 9.65 -2.33
CA THR A 196 3.12 10.16 -2.79
C THR A 196 2.93 11.61 -2.35
N THR A 197 1.98 12.30 -2.99
CA THR A 197 1.41 13.57 -2.54
C THR A 197 -0.09 13.40 -2.37
N LEU A 198 -0.68 14.15 -1.44
CA LEU A 198 -2.12 14.18 -1.29
C LEU A 198 -2.72 15.11 -2.36
N LYS A 199 -3.69 14.60 -3.13
CA LYS A 199 -4.55 15.38 -4.02
C LYS A 199 -6.00 15.13 -3.61
N GLY A 200 -6.54 16.04 -2.80
CA GLY A 200 -7.79 15.81 -2.10
C GLY A 200 -7.66 14.69 -1.08
N ASP A 201 -8.47 13.66 -1.20
CA ASP A 201 -8.50 12.45 -0.37
C ASP A 201 -7.63 11.31 -0.92
N LYS A 202 -6.86 11.54 -2.01
CA LYS A 202 -6.12 10.50 -2.71
C LYS A 202 -4.61 10.65 -2.54
N GLN A 203 -3.95 9.52 -2.27
CA GLN A 203 -2.50 9.41 -2.33
C GLN A 203 -2.06 9.16 -3.77
N VAL A 204 -1.57 10.20 -4.42
CA VAL A 204 -1.12 10.16 -5.82
C VAL A 204 0.40 10.02 -5.86
N ILE A 205 0.89 9.06 -6.64
CA ILE A 205 2.33 8.79 -6.78
C ILE A 205 3.03 10.02 -7.34
N ALA A 206 4.07 10.46 -6.66
CA ALA A 206 4.86 11.63 -7.02
C ALA A 206 6.24 11.23 -7.56
N LYS A 207 6.81 12.09 -8.41
CA LYS A 207 8.19 11.97 -8.86
C LYS A 207 9.12 12.85 -8.03
N VAL A 208 10.27 12.31 -7.69
CA VAL A 208 11.38 13.02 -7.06
C VAL A 208 12.50 13.12 -8.11
N ASN A 209 12.92 14.33 -8.45
CA ASN A 209 13.92 14.58 -9.51
C ASN A 209 13.60 13.86 -10.84
N GLY A 210 12.33 13.85 -11.23
CA GLY A 210 11.87 13.29 -12.49
C GLY A 210 11.65 11.77 -12.50
N LYS A 211 12.00 11.04 -11.44
CA LYS A 211 11.79 9.60 -11.31
C LYS A 211 10.76 9.28 -10.21
N TYR A 212 10.07 8.17 -10.35
CA TYR A 212 9.33 7.57 -9.25
C TYR A 212 10.30 7.10 -8.18
N PHE A 213 9.89 7.19 -6.93
CA PHE A 213 10.75 6.92 -5.80
C PHE A 213 10.01 6.06 -4.77
N MET A 214 10.67 5.07 -4.20
CA MET A 214 10.16 4.30 -3.07
C MET A 214 11.24 4.07 -2.01
N TYR A 215 10.77 3.93 -0.78
CA TYR A 215 11.55 3.32 0.31
C TYR A 215 11.21 1.84 0.40
N TRP A 216 12.19 1.01 0.73
CA TRP A 216 12.00 -0.44 0.89
C TRP A 216 12.99 -1.00 1.92
N GLY A 217 12.74 -2.24 2.39
CA GLY A 217 13.64 -2.92 3.31
C GLY A 217 12.94 -3.41 4.57
N GLU A 218 13.63 -4.13 5.42
CA GLU A 218 13.10 -4.71 6.65
C GLU A 218 13.89 -4.25 7.88
N LYS A 219 15.19 -4.58 7.95
CA LYS A 219 16.06 -4.13 9.04
C LYS A 219 16.60 -2.73 8.83
N ASN A 220 16.90 -2.41 7.59
CA ASN A 220 17.35 -1.10 7.15
C ASN A 220 16.35 -0.56 6.14
N VAL A 221 16.26 0.76 6.04
CA VAL A 221 15.49 1.44 5.01
C VAL A 221 16.42 1.80 3.87
N TYR A 222 16.10 1.33 2.69
CA TYR A 222 16.78 1.62 1.44
C TYR A 222 15.88 2.45 0.53
N ALA A 223 16.45 2.97 -0.54
CA ALA A 223 15.71 3.69 -1.56
C ALA A 223 15.84 2.97 -2.91
N ALA A 224 14.86 3.20 -3.78
CA ALA A 224 14.89 2.78 -5.18
C ALA A 224 14.17 3.78 -6.06
N THR A 225 14.55 3.82 -7.34
CA THR A 225 13.94 4.68 -8.35
C THR A 225 13.41 3.88 -9.54
N SER A 226 12.43 4.44 -10.24
CA SER A 226 11.87 3.84 -11.45
C SER A 226 11.43 4.91 -12.45
N ASP A 227 11.46 4.56 -13.73
CA ASP A 227 10.89 5.38 -14.79
C ASP A 227 9.46 4.94 -15.16
N ASN A 228 9.03 3.70 -14.81
CA ASN A 228 7.80 3.08 -15.29
C ASN A 228 6.93 2.44 -14.20
N LEU A 229 7.32 2.51 -12.92
CA LEU A 229 6.65 1.91 -11.75
C LEU A 229 6.71 0.37 -11.67
N THR A 230 7.19 -0.33 -12.68
CA THR A 230 7.24 -1.79 -12.70
C THR A 230 8.65 -2.35 -12.53
N ASP A 231 9.64 -1.68 -13.10
CA ASP A 231 11.05 -2.02 -12.99
C ASP A 231 11.74 -0.97 -12.10
N TRP A 232 12.44 -1.41 -11.08
CA TRP A 232 13.03 -0.54 -10.06
C TRP A 232 14.52 -0.79 -9.90
N ASP A 233 15.28 0.28 -9.71
CA ASP A 233 16.71 0.26 -9.44
C ASP A 233 16.98 0.67 -7.99
N PRO A 234 17.46 -0.25 -7.12
CA PRO A 234 17.95 0.10 -5.80
C PRO A 234 19.10 1.12 -5.85
N LEU A 235 19.11 2.07 -4.88
CA LEU A 235 20.15 3.08 -4.74
C LEU A 235 21.21 2.66 -3.73
#